data_54655ce93a9ae50827ec829fad8ba3da
#
_entry.id   54655ce93a9ae50827ec829fad8ba3da
#
_cell.length_a   1.000
_cell.length_b   1.000
_cell.length_c   1.000
_cell.angle_alpha   90.00
_cell.angle_beta   90.00
_cell.angle_gamma   90.00
#
_symmetry.space_group_name_H-M   'P 1'
#
loop_
_entity.id
_entity.type
_entity.pdbx_description
1 polymer ?
#
loop_
_entity_poly.entity_id
_entity_poly.type
_entity_poly.pdbx_seq_one_letter_code
_entity_poly.pdbx_strand_id
1 'polypeptide(L)'
;MSPDRAVLQRALDRGEREGGSVEFKERLRKDLHLSDGRRESLAAQLRHRVLSGDGEATYVVGVTDDGGLAGVPPADFSESMDVLSLLAEEAGAHIEDVQTWSVDDAGASAGTGATVADAEGIVGVATICEGAVLETDDAHIVVGTAGHVDHGKSTLVGSLVTGEADDGEGATRGYLDVKPHEVERGLSADLSYAVYGFDGDDAPVRMQNPHRKTDRARIVDESEKLVSFVDTVGHEPWLRTTIRGLVGQKLDYGLLTVAADDGPTKTTREHLGVLLATELPTMVAITKADLVTDEGLEDVEREVEGLLRDVGKTPLRVDRHGVDAAVDEVGDGVVPLFVTSSVDGEGLGTLDEVFRRLPKTAGSDGDFRMYIDRTYAVTGVGAVASGTIMRGEVEAGDELLLGPMPDGSFREVEARSIEMHYHRVDEAKAGRIVGIALKGVEEADVERGMVLVPRDSDPTPVREFEAEVMVLNHPTRIGAGYEPVVHLETVSEAAVFEPEGGQLLPGDKGHTRVRFKFRPYLVEEGQRFVFREGQSKGVGTVTRVDTTD
;
A
#
# COMPACT_ATOMS: atom_id res chain seq x y z
N MET A 1 5.71 24.34 33.64
CA MET A 1 5.04 23.59 34.74
C MET A 1 6.09 22.71 35.37
N SER A 2 6.11 22.55 36.69
CA SER A 2 6.99 21.54 37.31
C SER A 2 6.43 20.18 36.93
N PRO A 3 7.29 19.20 36.51
CA PRO A 3 6.84 17.87 36.11
C PRO A 3 6.10 17.18 37.26
N ASP A 4 4.99 16.50 36.95
CA ASP A 4 4.18 15.80 37.95
C ASP A 4 4.89 14.52 38.39
N ARG A 5 5.48 14.55 39.58
CA ARG A 5 6.18 13.41 40.16
C ARG A 5 5.32 12.14 40.29
N ALA A 6 4.02 12.28 40.35
CA ALA A 6 3.10 11.13 40.40
C ALA A 6 3.16 10.28 39.11
N VAL A 7 3.61 10.84 37.99
CA VAL A 7 3.79 10.11 36.73
C VAL A 7 4.94 9.11 36.86
N LEU A 8 6.12 9.58 37.30
CA LEU A 8 7.27 8.71 37.56
C LEU A 8 6.95 7.62 38.60
N GLN A 9 6.34 8.00 39.72
CA GLN A 9 6.01 7.04 40.77
C GLN A 9 5.03 5.95 40.27
N ARG A 10 4.02 6.33 39.50
CA ARG A 10 3.09 5.35 38.91
C ARG A 10 3.78 4.39 37.94
N ALA A 11 4.72 4.88 37.12
CA ALA A 11 5.50 4.05 36.20
C ALA A 11 6.39 3.05 36.95
N LEU A 12 7.08 3.51 38.00
CA LEU A 12 7.91 2.67 38.87
C LEU A 12 7.09 1.64 39.64
N ASP A 13 5.92 2.02 40.17
CA ASP A 13 5.02 1.11 40.91
C ASP A 13 4.40 0.01 40.01
N ARG A 14 4.14 0.35 38.72
CA ARG A 14 3.68 -0.64 37.73
C ARG A 14 4.78 -1.65 37.43
N GLY A 15 6.01 -1.19 37.33
CA GLY A 15 7.19 -1.98 37.03
C GLY A 15 7.19 -2.56 35.62
N GLU A 16 8.36 -2.97 35.16
CA GLU A 16 8.45 -3.72 33.91
C GLU A 16 7.93 -5.15 34.10
N ARG A 17 7.02 -5.57 33.23
CA ARG A 17 6.43 -6.93 33.22
C ARG A 17 6.44 -7.47 31.79
N GLU A 18 6.64 -8.77 31.66
CA GLU A 18 6.47 -9.45 30.37
C GLU A 18 5.02 -9.28 29.91
N GLY A 19 4.82 -8.71 28.69
CA GLY A 19 3.51 -8.38 28.14
C GLY A 19 2.84 -7.14 28.74
N GLY A 20 3.54 -6.33 29.54
CA GLY A 20 3.03 -5.05 30.05
C GLY A 20 3.36 -3.86 29.14
N SER A 21 2.75 -2.69 29.41
CA SER A 21 2.96 -1.44 28.66
C SER A 21 4.11 -0.56 29.20
N VAL A 22 4.81 -0.99 30.24
CA VAL A 22 5.94 -0.22 30.84
C VAL A 22 7.27 -0.90 30.51
N GLU A 23 8.23 -0.10 30.08
CA GLU A 23 9.60 -0.54 29.77
C GLU A 23 10.61 0.32 30.51
N PHE A 24 11.62 -0.29 31.13
CA PHE A 24 12.74 0.39 31.79
C PHE A 24 14.00 0.33 30.91
N LYS A 25 14.72 1.44 30.78
CA LYS A 25 15.99 1.50 30.08
C LYS A 25 16.98 2.37 30.86
N GLU A 26 18.14 1.83 31.15
CA GLU A 26 19.21 2.65 31.70
C GLU A 26 19.63 3.74 30.69
N ARG A 27 19.80 3.35 29.42
CA ARG A 27 20.21 4.23 28.33
C ARG A 27 19.96 3.58 26.98
N LEU A 28 19.55 4.38 26.00
CA LEU A 28 19.50 3.99 24.58
C LEU A 28 20.62 4.69 23.81
N ARG A 29 21.32 3.99 22.92
CA ARG A 29 22.46 4.48 22.15
C ARG A 29 22.28 4.16 20.68
N LYS A 30 22.57 5.13 19.79
CA LYS A 30 22.42 4.97 18.33
C LYS A 30 23.27 3.84 17.79
N ASP A 31 24.54 3.77 18.20
CA ASP A 31 25.49 2.75 17.73
C ASP A 31 25.14 1.32 18.14
N LEU A 32 24.40 1.12 19.21
CA LEU A 32 24.06 -0.17 19.78
C LEU A 32 22.62 -0.61 19.43
N HIS A 33 21.66 0.31 19.48
CA HIS A 33 20.24 -0.01 19.41
C HIS A 33 19.62 0.21 18.02
N LEU A 34 20.30 0.99 17.15
CA LEU A 34 19.86 1.22 15.76
C LEU A 34 20.67 0.41 14.74
N SER A 35 21.45 -0.61 15.17
CA SER A 35 22.11 -1.53 14.25
C SER A 35 21.08 -2.46 13.61
N ASP A 36 21.36 -2.90 12.36
CA ASP A 36 20.50 -3.77 11.58
C ASP A 36 20.07 -5.03 12.38
N GLY A 37 18.80 -5.37 12.31
CA GLY A 37 18.17 -6.48 13.04
C GLY A 37 17.84 -6.20 14.52
N ARG A 38 18.62 -5.37 15.22
CA ARG A 38 18.30 -4.98 16.61
C ARG A 38 17.26 -3.86 16.65
N ARG A 39 17.34 -2.93 15.73
CA ARG A 39 16.37 -1.86 15.55
C ARG A 39 14.97 -2.42 15.28
N GLU A 40 14.84 -3.35 14.32
CA GLU A 40 13.56 -4.03 14.02
C GLU A 40 13.00 -4.78 15.22
N SER A 41 13.86 -5.50 15.96
CA SER A 41 13.46 -6.22 17.17
C SER A 41 12.97 -5.28 18.27
N LEU A 42 13.63 -4.14 18.49
CA LEU A 42 13.22 -3.16 19.50
C LEU A 42 11.95 -2.41 19.11
N ALA A 43 11.78 -2.07 17.83
CA ALA A 43 10.54 -1.47 17.32
C ALA A 43 9.36 -2.44 17.45
N ALA A 44 9.56 -3.73 17.15
CA ALA A 44 8.54 -4.77 17.37
C ALA A 44 8.18 -4.92 18.86
N GLN A 45 9.17 -4.82 19.76
CA GLN A 45 8.97 -4.86 21.18
C GLN A 45 8.17 -3.63 21.68
N LEU A 46 8.51 -2.43 21.18
CA LEU A 46 7.78 -1.21 21.49
C LEU A 46 6.33 -1.30 21.00
N ARG A 47 6.11 -1.74 19.77
CA ARG A 47 4.77 -1.97 19.22
C ARG A 47 3.96 -2.91 20.10
N HIS A 48 4.56 -4.02 20.55
CA HIS A 48 3.88 -4.94 21.47
C HIS A 48 3.48 -4.28 22.79
N ARG A 49 4.30 -3.36 23.33
CA ARG A 49 3.98 -2.64 24.56
C ARG A 49 2.86 -1.62 24.39
N VAL A 50 2.84 -0.90 23.27
CA VAL A 50 1.73 0.01 22.91
C VAL A 50 0.42 -0.78 22.82
N LEU A 51 0.44 -1.91 22.11
CA LEU A 51 -0.68 -2.84 22.02
C LEU A 51 -1.19 -3.37 23.38
N SER A 52 -0.26 -3.69 24.27
CA SER A 52 -0.59 -4.21 25.59
C SER A 52 -1.12 -3.15 26.55
N GLY A 53 -0.97 -1.88 26.20
CA GLY A 53 -1.40 -0.71 26.97
C GLY A 53 -2.59 0.03 26.38
N ASP A 54 -3.41 -0.63 25.54
CA ASP A 54 -4.58 -0.01 24.89
C ASP A 54 -4.21 1.26 24.11
N GLY A 55 -3.14 1.19 23.29
CA GLY A 55 -2.64 2.31 22.47
C GLY A 55 -1.59 3.18 23.16
N GLU A 56 -1.20 2.91 24.42
CA GLU A 56 -0.21 3.70 25.17
C GLU A 56 0.88 2.83 25.78
N ALA A 57 2.14 3.21 25.59
CA ALA A 57 3.30 2.64 26.28
C ALA A 57 4.06 3.69 27.09
N THR A 58 4.63 3.30 28.20
CA THR A 58 5.46 4.17 29.05
C THR A 58 6.89 3.67 29.07
N TYR A 59 7.82 4.48 28.57
CA TYR A 59 9.25 4.21 28.66
C TYR A 59 9.90 5.06 29.74
N VAL A 60 10.63 4.44 30.65
CA VAL A 60 11.36 5.13 31.71
C VAL A 60 12.86 5.00 31.45
N VAL A 61 13.52 6.11 31.14
CA VAL A 61 14.95 6.17 30.82
C VAL A 61 15.73 6.71 32.01
N GLY A 62 16.89 6.12 32.28
CA GLY A 62 17.70 6.40 33.47
C GLY A 62 17.34 5.49 34.67
N VAL A 63 16.72 4.33 34.37
CA VAL A 63 16.25 3.37 35.39
C VAL A 63 16.74 1.97 35.00
N THR A 64 17.24 1.22 35.99
CA THR A 64 17.63 -0.18 35.83
C THR A 64 16.42 -1.09 35.71
N ASP A 65 16.59 -2.30 35.17
CA ASP A 65 15.51 -3.28 34.98
C ASP A 65 14.75 -3.64 36.28
N ASP A 66 15.39 -3.48 37.44
CA ASP A 66 14.79 -3.69 38.76
C ASP A 66 14.12 -2.42 39.36
N GLY A 67 14.06 -1.32 38.58
CA GLY A 67 13.43 -0.06 38.96
C GLY A 67 14.33 0.88 39.80
N GLY A 68 15.63 0.61 39.87
CA GLY A 68 16.60 1.47 40.52
C GLY A 68 16.89 2.74 39.69
N LEU A 69 16.92 3.91 40.36
CA LEU A 69 17.22 5.18 39.68
C LEU A 69 18.74 5.27 39.40
N ALA A 70 19.14 5.04 38.16
CA ALA A 70 20.53 5.14 37.71
C ALA A 70 20.88 6.56 37.28
N GLY A 71 19.96 7.24 36.62
CA GLY A 71 20.17 8.55 35.99
C GLY A 71 21.14 8.51 34.81
N VAL A 72 20.94 9.37 33.86
CA VAL A 72 21.84 9.51 32.70
C VAL A 72 22.28 10.98 32.52
N PRO A 73 23.49 11.24 32.03
CA PRO A 73 23.90 12.59 31.67
C PRO A 73 22.93 13.22 30.65
N PRO A 74 22.75 14.57 30.66
CA PRO A 74 21.80 15.23 29.75
C PRO A 74 22.02 14.91 28.26
N ALA A 75 23.28 14.82 27.81
CA ALA A 75 23.60 14.47 26.43
C ALA A 75 23.18 13.03 26.08
N ASP A 76 23.34 12.09 27.01
CA ASP A 76 22.98 10.68 26.88
C ASP A 76 21.47 10.50 26.94
N PHE A 77 20.78 11.34 27.72
CA PHE A 77 19.33 11.38 27.74
C PHE A 77 18.77 11.86 26.40
N SER A 78 19.32 12.92 25.82
CA SER A 78 18.93 13.41 24.50
C SER A 78 19.15 12.36 23.42
N GLU A 79 20.31 11.66 23.41
CA GLU A 79 20.56 10.54 22.50
C GLU A 79 19.52 9.42 22.69
N SER A 80 19.16 9.13 23.95
CA SER A 80 18.15 8.08 24.24
C SER A 80 16.76 8.45 23.72
N MET A 81 16.38 9.74 23.80
CA MET A 81 15.12 10.23 23.23
C MET A 81 15.12 10.18 21.70
N ASP A 82 16.23 10.55 21.05
CA ASP A 82 16.37 10.41 19.60
C ASP A 82 16.19 8.95 19.13
N VAL A 83 16.82 8.01 19.86
CA VAL A 83 16.69 6.58 19.58
C VAL A 83 15.26 6.11 19.80
N LEU A 84 14.64 6.53 20.91
CA LEU A 84 13.28 6.13 21.25
C LEU A 84 12.27 6.70 20.26
N SER A 85 12.45 7.94 19.79
CA SER A 85 11.63 8.52 18.73
C SER A 85 11.70 7.70 17.44
N LEU A 86 12.91 7.33 17.00
CA LEU A 86 13.08 6.49 15.82
C LEU A 86 12.47 5.08 15.96
N LEU A 87 12.49 4.51 17.17
CA LEU A 87 11.86 3.21 17.44
C LEU A 87 10.34 3.33 17.52
N ALA A 88 9.82 4.39 18.13
CA ALA A 88 8.39 4.67 18.19
C ALA A 88 7.82 4.87 16.78
N GLU A 89 8.46 5.72 16.03
CA GLU A 89 8.14 5.93 14.62
C GLU A 89 8.10 4.60 13.83
N GLU A 90 9.10 3.74 13.95
CA GLU A 90 9.12 2.43 13.27
C GLU A 90 8.06 1.45 13.79
N ALA A 91 7.61 1.67 15.02
CA ALA A 91 6.52 0.92 15.64
C ALA A 91 5.13 1.41 15.21
N GLY A 92 5.01 2.53 14.47
CA GLY A 92 3.74 3.16 14.11
C GLY A 92 3.16 3.98 15.27
N ALA A 93 4.01 4.54 16.12
CA ALA A 93 3.65 5.30 17.30
C ALA A 93 4.49 6.59 17.38
N HIS A 94 4.13 7.50 18.26
CA HIS A 94 4.88 8.74 18.48
C HIS A 94 5.06 9.01 19.99
N ILE A 95 6.04 9.82 20.33
CA ILE A 95 6.22 10.31 21.70
C ILE A 95 5.30 11.50 21.91
N GLU A 96 4.27 11.33 22.73
CA GLU A 96 3.30 12.38 23.07
C GLU A 96 3.84 13.35 24.12
N ASP A 97 4.46 12.82 25.19
CA ASP A 97 4.97 13.64 26.31
C ASP A 97 6.30 13.08 26.84
N VAL A 98 7.16 13.96 27.30
CA VAL A 98 8.41 13.61 27.98
C VAL A 98 8.55 14.45 29.23
N GLN A 99 8.54 13.81 30.38
CA GLN A 99 8.78 14.47 31.68
C GLN A 99 10.11 14.02 32.27
N THR A 100 10.88 14.94 32.81
CA THR A 100 12.22 14.67 33.33
C THR A 100 12.42 15.21 34.74
N TRP A 101 13.22 14.50 35.52
CA TRP A 101 13.61 14.85 36.89
C TRP A 101 15.12 14.69 37.07
N SER A 102 15.73 15.45 37.95
CA SER A 102 17.07 15.10 38.45
C SER A 102 16.96 13.85 39.35
N VAL A 103 18.01 13.04 39.41
CA VAL A 103 18.02 11.84 40.28
C VAL A 103 17.73 12.22 41.73
N ASP A 104 18.24 13.36 42.20
CA ASP A 104 18.02 13.88 43.57
C ASP A 104 16.54 14.19 43.81
N ASP A 105 15.88 14.83 42.85
CA ASP A 105 14.44 15.13 42.90
C ASP A 105 13.58 13.86 42.76
N ALA A 106 14.00 12.91 41.94
CA ALA A 106 13.33 11.63 41.77
C ALA A 106 13.46 10.72 42.98
N GLY A 107 14.61 10.70 43.68
CA GLY A 107 14.96 9.82 44.79
C GLY A 107 14.48 10.24 46.17
N ALA A 108 14.02 11.48 46.39
CA ALA A 108 13.71 12.04 47.69
C ALA A 108 12.57 11.34 48.50
N SER A 109 11.97 10.27 47.99
CA SER A 109 10.94 9.46 48.70
C SER A 109 11.31 7.99 48.90
N ALA A 110 12.32 7.46 48.24
CA ALA A 110 12.73 6.08 48.38
C ALA A 110 13.74 5.94 49.51
N GLY A 111 13.29 5.58 50.68
CA GLY A 111 14.14 5.30 51.85
C GLY A 111 14.98 4.04 51.73
N THR A 112 15.80 3.91 50.71
CA THR A 112 16.82 2.86 50.58
C THR A 112 18.17 3.50 50.34
N GLY A 113 19.06 3.35 51.32
CA GLY A 113 20.40 3.93 51.34
C GLY A 113 21.33 3.35 50.28
N ALA A 114 21.23 3.84 49.06
CA ALA A 114 22.25 3.69 48.06
C ALA A 114 23.04 5.01 47.98
N THR A 115 24.34 4.93 48.19
CA THR A 115 25.28 6.01 48.02
C THR A 115 25.35 6.43 46.56
N VAL A 116 24.69 7.55 46.26
CA VAL A 116 24.76 8.17 44.93
C VAL A 116 26.13 8.85 44.81
N ALA A 117 26.95 8.44 43.84
CA ALA A 117 28.13 9.17 43.44
C ALA A 117 27.67 10.44 42.67
N ASP A 118 28.35 11.59 42.94
CA ASP A 118 28.11 12.89 42.35
C ASP A 118 27.90 12.85 40.82
N ALA A 119 26.67 12.76 40.36
CA ALA A 119 26.33 12.92 38.95
C ALA A 119 25.00 13.66 38.83
N GLU A 120 25.01 14.76 38.09
CA GLU A 120 23.81 15.42 37.57
C GLU A 120 23.09 14.50 36.57
N GLY A 121 22.47 13.42 37.08
CA GLY A 121 21.77 12.44 36.26
C GLY A 121 20.31 12.82 36.07
N ILE A 122 19.77 12.60 34.87
CA ILE A 122 18.37 12.77 34.51
C ILE A 122 17.69 11.41 34.48
N VAL A 123 16.50 11.36 35.02
CA VAL A 123 15.51 10.28 34.81
C VAL A 123 14.33 10.86 34.05
N GLY A 124 13.85 10.18 33.02
CA GLY A 124 12.72 10.67 32.22
C GLY A 124 11.69 9.59 31.98
N VAL A 125 10.43 10.02 31.90
CA VAL A 125 9.29 9.21 31.50
C VAL A 125 8.82 9.74 30.15
N ALA A 126 8.85 8.89 29.12
CA ALA A 126 8.27 9.16 27.83
C ALA A 126 6.95 8.38 27.69
N THR A 127 5.88 9.07 27.43
CA THR A 127 4.60 8.50 27.04
C THR A 127 4.59 8.36 25.53
N ILE A 128 4.36 7.15 25.06
CA ILE A 128 4.32 6.82 23.63
C ILE A 128 2.91 6.38 23.31
N CYS A 129 2.27 7.10 22.40
CA CYS A 129 0.92 6.83 21.95
C CYS A 129 0.90 6.31 20.52
N GLU A 130 -0.10 5.50 20.24
CA GLU A 130 -0.41 5.07 18.89
C GLU A 130 -0.79 6.27 18.02
N GLY A 131 -0.45 6.25 16.74
CA GLY A 131 -0.81 7.33 15.82
C GLY A 131 -2.33 7.41 15.60
N ALA A 132 -2.82 8.58 15.19
CA ALA A 132 -4.24 8.82 15.05
C ALA A 132 -4.89 7.98 13.92
N VAL A 133 -6.16 7.64 14.09
CA VAL A 133 -6.96 6.90 13.10
C VAL A 133 -7.54 7.87 12.07
N LEU A 134 -7.45 7.54 10.79
CA LEU A 134 -8.13 8.29 9.72
C LEU A 134 -9.65 8.09 9.81
N GLU A 135 -10.38 9.15 10.17
CA GLU A 135 -11.84 9.09 10.37
C GLU A 135 -12.70 9.21 9.09
N THR A 136 -12.11 9.49 7.91
CA THR A 136 -12.90 9.81 6.71
C THR A 136 -12.78 8.77 5.60
N ASP A 137 -13.91 8.14 5.24
CA ASP A 137 -14.01 7.10 4.20
C ASP A 137 -13.77 7.61 2.76
N ASP A 138 -14.17 8.84 2.46
CA ASP A 138 -14.08 9.42 1.11
C ASP A 138 -12.71 10.02 0.80
N ALA A 139 -11.81 9.99 1.74
CA ALA A 139 -10.55 10.72 1.70
C ALA A 139 -9.34 9.89 1.20
N HIS A 140 -9.53 8.67 0.70
CA HIS A 140 -8.42 7.87 0.20
C HIS A 140 -8.71 7.31 -1.18
N ILE A 141 -7.92 7.71 -2.17
CA ILE A 141 -7.95 7.15 -3.52
C ILE A 141 -6.70 6.33 -3.81
N VAL A 142 -6.86 5.29 -4.63
CA VAL A 142 -5.76 4.41 -5.07
C VAL A 142 -5.62 4.53 -6.58
N VAL A 143 -4.44 4.93 -7.04
CA VAL A 143 -4.12 5.17 -8.44
C VAL A 143 -3.11 4.13 -8.94
N GLY A 144 -3.50 3.36 -9.94
CA GLY A 144 -2.59 2.41 -10.61
C GLY A 144 -1.86 3.07 -11.77
N THR A 145 -0.52 3.01 -11.81
CA THR A 145 0.23 3.51 -12.97
C THR A 145 0.36 2.45 -14.06
N ALA A 146 0.36 2.87 -15.30
CA ALA A 146 0.54 2.03 -16.47
C ALA A 146 1.36 2.77 -17.53
N GLY A 147 1.99 2.06 -18.47
CA GLY A 147 2.78 2.66 -19.54
C GLY A 147 4.03 1.84 -19.87
N HIS A 148 4.72 2.20 -20.93
CA HIS A 148 5.95 1.51 -21.36
C HIS A 148 7.10 1.72 -20.37
N VAL A 149 8.14 0.88 -20.45
CA VAL A 149 9.41 1.12 -19.76
C VAL A 149 9.97 2.48 -20.19
N ASP A 150 10.65 3.17 -19.30
CA ASP A 150 11.23 4.51 -19.51
C ASP A 150 10.24 5.62 -19.88
N HIS A 151 8.93 5.39 -19.81
CA HIS A 151 7.90 6.42 -19.97
C HIS A 151 7.63 7.21 -18.66
N GLY A 152 8.57 7.22 -17.73
CA GLY A 152 8.56 8.11 -16.57
C GLY A 152 7.54 7.78 -15.46
N LYS A 153 6.91 6.58 -15.42
CA LYS A 153 5.94 6.19 -14.37
C LYS A 153 6.47 6.44 -12.97
N SER A 154 7.53 5.72 -12.62
CA SER A 154 8.11 5.77 -11.28
C SER A 154 8.73 7.13 -10.96
N THR A 155 9.31 7.81 -11.96
CA THR A 155 9.84 9.18 -11.82
C THR A 155 8.72 10.17 -11.51
N LEU A 156 7.61 10.12 -12.25
CA LEU A 156 6.44 10.96 -12.02
C LEU A 156 5.84 10.74 -10.62
N VAL A 157 5.64 9.48 -10.23
CA VAL A 157 5.17 9.15 -8.87
C VAL A 157 6.16 9.63 -7.82
N GLY A 158 7.47 9.42 -8.02
CA GLY A 158 8.51 9.90 -7.11
C GLY A 158 8.45 11.42 -6.93
N SER A 159 8.32 12.19 -8.00
CA SER A 159 8.18 13.66 -7.94
C SER A 159 6.89 14.10 -7.24
N LEU A 160 5.77 13.41 -7.45
CA LEU A 160 4.51 13.73 -6.78
C LEU A 160 4.59 13.47 -5.27
N VAL A 161 5.11 12.31 -4.85
CA VAL A 161 5.14 11.94 -3.43
C VAL A 161 6.18 12.71 -2.61
N THR A 162 7.26 13.20 -3.24
CA THR A 162 8.31 13.99 -2.55
C THR A 162 8.17 15.49 -2.77
N GLY A 163 7.58 15.91 -3.89
CA GLY A 163 7.57 17.31 -4.32
C GLY A 163 8.91 17.79 -4.88
N GLU A 164 9.87 16.87 -5.07
CA GLU A 164 11.18 17.20 -5.62
C GLU A 164 11.21 17.08 -7.15
N ALA A 165 11.97 17.95 -7.77
CA ALA A 165 12.26 17.84 -9.19
C ALA A 165 13.25 16.70 -9.45
N ASP A 166 13.07 15.98 -10.55
CA ASP A 166 14.01 14.95 -10.98
C ASP A 166 15.27 15.58 -11.59
N ASP A 167 16.39 14.88 -11.53
CA ASP A 167 17.67 15.33 -12.12
C ASP A 167 17.78 15.03 -13.64
N GLY A 168 16.75 14.44 -14.24
CA GLY A 168 16.72 13.98 -15.62
C GLY A 168 17.29 12.56 -15.82
N GLU A 169 17.86 11.96 -14.79
CA GLU A 169 18.37 10.59 -14.80
C GLU A 169 17.53 9.62 -13.94
N GLY A 170 16.44 10.12 -13.34
CA GLY A 170 15.48 9.33 -12.58
C GLY A 170 15.79 9.22 -11.09
N ALA A 171 16.40 10.24 -10.49
CA ALA A 171 16.68 10.27 -9.06
C ALA A 171 15.43 10.08 -8.21
N THR A 172 14.30 10.71 -8.59
CA THR A 172 13.06 10.62 -7.82
C THR A 172 12.43 9.23 -7.84
N ARG A 173 12.62 8.43 -8.89
CA ARG A 173 12.15 7.04 -8.90
C ARG A 173 12.90 6.18 -7.88
N GLY A 174 14.16 6.52 -7.51
CA GLY A 174 14.94 5.82 -6.50
C GLY A 174 14.23 5.78 -5.13
N TYR A 175 13.26 6.65 -4.91
CA TYR A 175 12.41 6.67 -3.73
C TYR A 175 11.36 5.55 -3.70
N LEU A 176 11.05 4.96 -4.85
CA LEU A 176 10.10 3.86 -5.00
C LEU A 176 10.80 2.51 -5.08
N ASP A 177 12.02 2.47 -5.60
CA ASP A 177 12.79 1.25 -5.80
C ASP A 177 13.39 0.77 -4.45
N VAL A 178 12.80 -0.28 -3.89
CA VAL A 178 13.14 -0.78 -2.54
C VAL A 178 14.22 -1.86 -2.58
N LYS A 179 14.46 -2.47 -3.74
CA LYS A 179 15.42 -3.58 -3.86
C LYS A 179 16.74 -3.12 -4.50
N PRO A 180 17.92 -3.48 -3.93
CA PRO A 180 19.23 -3.03 -4.44
C PRO A 180 19.43 -3.28 -5.94
N HIS A 181 18.93 -4.39 -6.47
CA HIS A 181 19.07 -4.70 -7.91
C HIS A 181 18.14 -3.88 -8.81
N GLU A 182 17.08 -3.29 -8.30
CA GLU A 182 16.20 -2.37 -9.02
C GLU A 182 16.89 -1.01 -9.14
N VAL A 183 17.52 -0.55 -8.06
CA VAL A 183 18.33 0.67 -8.04
C VAL A 183 19.52 0.57 -9.01
N GLU A 184 20.27 -0.55 -8.97
CA GLU A 184 21.44 -0.75 -9.84
C GLU A 184 21.09 -0.81 -11.33
N ARG A 185 19.93 -1.37 -11.69
CA ARG A 185 19.51 -1.55 -13.10
C ARG A 185 18.64 -0.44 -13.62
N GLY A 186 18.12 0.39 -12.73
CA GLY A 186 17.18 1.41 -13.08
C GLY A 186 15.84 0.89 -13.63
N LEU A 187 15.42 -0.32 -13.24
CA LEU A 187 14.22 -0.99 -13.73
C LEU A 187 13.45 -1.56 -12.54
N SER A 188 12.19 -1.15 -12.37
CA SER A 188 11.29 -1.76 -11.38
C SER A 188 10.97 -3.21 -11.80
N ALA A 189 11.16 -4.16 -10.90
CA ALA A 189 10.95 -5.58 -11.15
C ALA A 189 9.69 -6.14 -10.46
N ASP A 190 9.13 -5.41 -9.50
CA ASP A 190 7.90 -5.76 -8.77
C ASP A 190 7.01 -4.51 -8.61
N LEU A 191 5.81 -4.67 -8.04
CA LEU A 191 4.93 -3.55 -7.70
C LEU A 191 5.56 -2.74 -6.57
N SER A 192 5.58 -1.43 -6.73
CA SER A 192 5.95 -0.49 -5.69
C SER A 192 4.72 0.27 -5.20
N TYR A 193 4.69 0.59 -3.91
CA TYR A 193 3.60 1.32 -3.28
C TYR A 193 4.14 2.63 -2.74
N ALA A 194 3.48 3.72 -3.10
CA ALA A 194 3.81 5.05 -2.62
C ALA A 194 2.56 5.76 -2.13
N VAL A 195 2.73 6.73 -1.24
CA VAL A 195 1.64 7.50 -0.66
C VAL A 195 2.08 8.93 -0.43
N TYR A 196 1.18 9.87 -0.64
CA TYR A 196 1.21 11.24 -0.15
C TYR A 196 -0.21 11.68 0.15
N GLY A 197 -0.40 12.84 0.74
CA GLY A 197 -1.74 13.30 1.07
C GLY A 197 -1.86 14.80 1.04
N PHE A 198 -2.99 15.29 1.54
CA PHE A 198 -3.32 16.69 1.70
C PHE A 198 -3.90 16.90 3.09
N ASP A 199 -3.44 17.94 3.79
CA ASP A 199 -3.92 18.30 5.12
C ASP A 199 -5.24 19.06 5.09
N GLY A 200 -5.74 19.49 6.26
CA GLY A 200 -6.98 20.24 6.41
C GLY A 200 -6.98 21.64 5.78
N ASP A 201 -5.83 22.14 5.39
CA ASP A 201 -5.66 23.40 4.65
C ASP A 201 -5.47 23.16 3.13
N ASP A 202 -5.71 21.93 2.66
CA ASP A 202 -5.47 21.49 1.28
C ASP A 202 -4.00 21.51 0.84
N ALA A 203 -3.05 21.64 1.77
CA ALA A 203 -1.64 21.63 1.45
C ALA A 203 -1.12 20.18 1.31
N PRO A 204 -0.20 19.91 0.35
CA PRO A 204 0.28 18.55 0.14
C PRO A 204 1.20 18.10 1.27
N VAL A 205 0.86 16.99 1.91
CA VAL A 205 1.69 16.27 2.89
C VAL A 205 2.56 15.26 2.14
N ARG A 206 3.83 15.60 1.99
CA ARG A 206 4.76 14.86 1.14
C ARG A 206 5.81 14.11 1.94
N MET A 207 6.41 13.13 1.30
CA MET A 207 7.49 12.33 1.86
C MET A 207 8.77 13.16 2.00
N GLN A 208 9.26 13.32 3.23
CA GLN A 208 10.50 14.05 3.53
C GLN A 208 11.73 13.13 3.47
N ASN A 209 11.57 11.86 3.83
CA ASN A 209 12.62 10.88 3.74
C ASN A 209 12.07 9.54 3.24
N PRO A 210 12.18 9.27 1.93
CA PRO A 210 11.59 8.10 1.29
C PRO A 210 12.13 6.75 1.79
N HIS A 211 13.30 6.73 2.42
CA HIS A 211 13.89 5.52 3.00
C HIS A 211 13.41 5.22 4.43
N ARG A 212 12.58 6.09 5.01
CA ARG A 212 12.02 5.89 6.35
C ARG A 212 10.56 5.45 6.27
N LYS A 213 10.28 4.28 6.76
CA LYS A 213 8.89 3.75 6.89
C LYS A 213 7.98 4.70 7.68
N THR A 214 8.56 5.38 8.65
CA THR A 214 7.95 6.34 9.56
C THR A 214 7.41 7.59 8.87
N ASP A 215 8.04 8.00 7.78
CA ASP A 215 7.57 9.15 7.02
C ASP A 215 6.23 8.84 6.31
N ARG A 216 6.02 7.57 5.93
CA ARG A 216 4.73 7.12 5.39
C ARG A 216 3.63 7.10 6.47
N ALA A 217 3.97 6.67 7.70
CA ALA A 217 3.04 6.73 8.82
C ALA A 217 2.64 8.18 9.13
N ARG A 218 3.61 9.11 9.16
CA ARG A 218 3.36 10.54 9.31
C ARG A 218 2.41 11.10 8.25
N ILE A 219 2.60 10.72 6.97
CA ILE A 219 1.70 11.15 5.89
C ILE A 219 0.27 10.69 6.17
N VAL A 220 0.08 9.45 6.62
CA VAL A 220 -1.24 8.91 6.96
C VAL A 220 -1.87 9.70 8.12
N ASP A 221 -1.07 10.05 9.12
CA ASP A 221 -1.49 10.75 10.33
C ASP A 221 -1.85 12.23 10.09
N GLU A 222 -1.05 12.92 9.27
CA GLU A 222 -1.21 14.35 9.01
C GLU A 222 -2.20 14.67 7.88
N SER A 223 -2.67 13.68 7.11
CA SER A 223 -3.49 13.91 5.92
C SER A 223 -4.97 13.71 6.18
N GLU A 224 -5.80 14.66 5.73
CA GLU A 224 -7.25 14.48 5.60
C GLU A 224 -7.63 13.77 4.29
N LYS A 225 -6.80 13.87 3.26
CA LYS A 225 -6.93 13.16 1.98
C LYS A 225 -5.67 12.39 1.66
N LEU A 226 -5.79 11.09 1.33
CA LEU A 226 -4.67 10.25 0.89
C LEU A 226 -4.76 9.89 -0.58
N VAL A 227 -3.60 9.84 -1.23
CA VAL A 227 -3.40 9.33 -2.58
C VAL A 227 -2.33 8.25 -2.54
N SER A 228 -2.75 7.00 -2.71
CA SER A 228 -1.85 5.86 -2.80
C SER A 228 -1.61 5.50 -4.26
N PHE A 229 -0.36 5.22 -4.61
CA PHE A 229 0.01 4.72 -5.92
C PHE A 229 0.37 3.24 -5.86
N VAL A 230 -0.13 2.50 -6.84
CA VAL A 230 0.37 1.18 -7.21
C VAL A 230 1.20 1.35 -8.47
N ASP A 231 2.52 1.51 -8.29
CA ASP A 231 3.42 1.70 -9.43
C ASP A 231 3.75 0.36 -10.07
N THR A 232 3.45 0.24 -11.37
CA THR A 232 3.58 -1.00 -12.11
C THR A 232 4.82 -1.05 -12.98
N VAL A 233 5.25 -2.27 -13.30
CA VAL A 233 6.40 -2.52 -14.16
C VAL A 233 6.02 -2.29 -15.63
N GLY A 234 6.81 -1.50 -16.36
CA GLY A 234 6.57 -1.17 -17.78
C GLY A 234 7.15 -2.16 -18.79
N HIS A 235 7.91 -3.16 -18.40
CA HIS A 235 8.69 -4.02 -19.29
C HIS A 235 7.86 -5.21 -19.81
N GLU A 236 7.91 -5.48 -21.12
CA GLU A 236 7.09 -6.50 -21.81
C GLU A 236 7.12 -7.90 -21.14
N PRO A 237 8.28 -8.44 -20.68
CA PRO A 237 8.32 -9.70 -19.95
C PRO A 237 7.56 -9.69 -18.61
N TRP A 238 7.34 -8.50 -18.03
CA TRP A 238 6.73 -8.30 -16.71
C TRP A 238 5.25 -7.90 -16.77
N LEU A 239 4.61 -7.99 -17.94
CA LEU A 239 3.18 -7.69 -18.09
C LEU A 239 2.31 -8.45 -17.06
N ARG A 240 2.77 -9.63 -16.58
CA ARG A 240 2.11 -10.35 -15.48
C ARG A 240 2.04 -9.50 -14.20
N THR A 241 3.13 -8.81 -13.86
CA THR A 241 3.19 -7.95 -12.67
C THR A 241 2.32 -6.72 -12.85
N THR A 242 2.31 -6.12 -14.05
CA THR A 242 1.44 -4.99 -14.38
C THR A 242 -0.04 -5.38 -14.28
N ILE A 243 -0.43 -6.51 -14.87
CA ILE A 243 -1.80 -7.03 -14.76
C ILE A 243 -2.15 -7.27 -13.27
N ARG A 244 -1.23 -7.84 -12.49
CA ARG A 244 -1.42 -8.04 -11.05
C ARG A 244 -1.71 -6.72 -10.32
N GLY A 245 -0.98 -5.65 -10.65
CA GLY A 245 -1.18 -4.34 -10.08
C GLY A 245 -2.50 -3.69 -10.50
N LEU A 246 -2.89 -3.84 -11.76
CA LEU A 246 -4.09 -3.19 -12.32
C LEU A 246 -5.39 -3.98 -12.09
N VAL A 247 -5.32 -5.29 -11.94
CA VAL A 247 -6.50 -6.17 -11.77
C VAL A 247 -6.61 -6.68 -10.34
N GLY A 248 -5.46 -7.02 -9.72
CA GLY A 248 -5.43 -7.62 -8.38
C GLY A 248 -5.51 -6.63 -7.22
N GLN A 249 -5.65 -5.34 -7.51
CA GLN A 249 -5.84 -4.29 -6.52
C GLN A 249 -7.14 -3.56 -6.81
N LYS A 250 -7.84 -3.13 -5.77
CA LYS A 250 -9.02 -2.26 -5.95
C LYS A 250 -8.53 -0.84 -6.18
N LEU A 251 -8.35 -0.49 -7.45
CA LEU A 251 -7.95 0.85 -7.87
C LEU A 251 -9.18 1.74 -8.06
N ASP A 252 -9.03 3.02 -7.73
CA ASP A 252 -10.03 4.03 -8.05
C ASP A 252 -9.78 4.61 -9.43
N TYR A 253 -8.51 4.81 -9.81
CA TYR A 253 -8.12 5.42 -11.07
C TYR A 253 -6.90 4.74 -11.69
N GLY A 254 -6.80 4.83 -13.02
CA GLY A 254 -5.61 4.45 -13.78
C GLY A 254 -4.89 5.69 -14.31
N LEU A 255 -3.57 5.73 -14.20
CA LEU A 255 -2.71 6.75 -14.80
C LEU A 255 -1.80 6.11 -15.83
N LEU A 256 -2.12 6.30 -17.11
CA LEU A 256 -1.28 5.85 -18.22
C LEU A 256 -0.23 6.90 -18.55
N THR A 257 1.05 6.53 -18.53
CA THR A 257 2.14 7.44 -18.95
C THR A 257 2.58 7.18 -20.37
N VAL A 258 2.81 8.26 -21.10
CA VAL A 258 3.35 8.27 -22.47
C VAL A 258 4.49 9.29 -22.52
N ALA A 259 5.70 8.87 -22.83
CA ALA A 259 6.82 9.79 -22.93
C ALA A 259 6.72 10.62 -24.22
N ALA A 260 6.93 11.94 -24.11
CA ALA A 260 6.85 12.86 -25.27
C ALA A 260 7.93 12.59 -26.33
N ASP A 261 9.09 12.05 -25.92
CA ASP A 261 10.20 11.72 -26.81
C ASP A 261 10.01 10.39 -27.58
N ASP A 262 9.06 9.52 -27.18
CA ASP A 262 8.84 8.19 -27.79
C ASP A 262 7.41 8.02 -28.36
N GLY A 263 6.44 8.75 -27.81
CA GLY A 263 5.03 8.61 -28.18
C GLY A 263 4.37 7.29 -27.72
N PRO A 264 3.14 6.99 -28.19
CA PRO A 264 2.42 5.79 -27.78
C PRO A 264 2.95 4.51 -28.44
N THR A 265 3.64 3.68 -27.66
CA THR A 265 4.24 2.40 -28.08
C THR A 265 3.20 1.26 -28.15
N LYS A 266 3.65 0.08 -28.60
CA LYS A 266 2.84 -1.16 -28.52
C LYS A 266 2.43 -1.47 -27.09
N THR A 267 3.37 -1.35 -26.12
CA THR A 267 3.10 -1.60 -24.70
C THR A 267 2.09 -0.60 -24.14
N THR A 268 2.17 0.67 -24.54
CA THR A 268 1.18 1.70 -24.19
C THR A 268 -0.23 1.28 -24.60
N ARG A 269 -0.40 0.77 -25.84
CA ARG A 269 -1.69 0.26 -26.35
C ARG A 269 -2.18 -0.96 -25.56
N GLU A 270 -1.28 -1.86 -25.18
CA GLU A 270 -1.58 -3.04 -24.40
C GLU A 270 -2.04 -2.68 -22.97
N HIS A 271 -1.35 -1.75 -22.32
CA HIS A 271 -1.72 -1.27 -20.99
C HIS A 271 -3.04 -0.49 -21.01
N LEU A 272 -3.25 0.35 -22.00
CA LEU A 272 -4.54 1.02 -22.20
C LEU A 272 -5.66 -0.01 -22.36
N GLY A 273 -5.44 -1.07 -23.14
CA GLY A 273 -6.39 -2.17 -23.28
C GLY A 273 -6.75 -2.84 -21.97
N VAL A 274 -5.78 -3.05 -21.06
CA VAL A 274 -6.04 -3.60 -19.72
C VAL A 274 -6.85 -2.61 -18.87
N LEU A 275 -6.48 -1.33 -18.83
CA LEU A 275 -7.21 -0.29 -18.08
C LEU A 275 -8.67 -0.19 -18.54
N LEU A 276 -8.91 -0.19 -19.84
CA LEU A 276 -10.26 -0.13 -20.41
C LEU A 276 -11.08 -1.40 -20.13
N ALA A 277 -10.42 -2.55 -20.15
CA ALA A 277 -11.08 -3.83 -19.88
C ALA A 277 -11.51 -3.99 -18.42
N THR A 278 -10.82 -3.34 -17.50
CA THR A 278 -11.21 -3.26 -16.09
C THR A 278 -12.23 -2.15 -15.82
N GLU A 279 -12.61 -1.35 -16.84
CA GLU A 279 -13.49 -0.16 -16.75
C GLU A 279 -12.99 0.87 -15.73
N LEU A 280 -11.70 0.87 -15.47
CA LEU A 280 -11.09 1.80 -14.53
C LEU A 280 -11.12 3.22 -15.11
N PRO A 281 -11.66 4.23 -14.41
CA PRO A 281 -11.53 5.62 -14.80
C PRO A 281 -10.05 5.95 -15.05
N THR A 282 -9.74 6.35 -16.28
CA THR A 282 -8.35 6.44 -16.75
C THR A 282 -7.98 7.87 -17.10
N MET A 283 -6.78 8.28 -16.69
CA MET A 283 -6.12 9.53 -17.05
C MET A 283 -4.84 9.22 -17.84
N VAL A 284 -4.37 10.15 -18.65
CA VAL A 284 -3.09 10.02 -19.36
C VAL A 284 -2.17 11.19 -19.01
N ALA A 285 -0.92 10.87 -18.63
CA ALA A 285 0.14 11.85 -18.47
C ALA A 285 1.15 11.70 -19.63
N ILE A 286 1.28 12.73 -20.44
CA ILE A 286 2.38 12.86 -21.41
C ILE A 286 3.56 13.41 -20.60
N THR A 287 4.55 12.56 -20.38
CA THR A 287 5.72 12.83 -19.53
C THR A 287 6.91 13.31 -20.37
N LYS A 288 7.94 13.84 -19.72
CA LYS A 288 9.17 14.30 -20.36
C LYS A 288 8.94 15.39 -21.40
N ALA A 289 8.01 16.30 -21.14
CA ALA A 289 7.71 17.41 -22.05
C ALA A 289 8.94 18.31 -22.30
N ASP A 290 9.85 18.37 -21.34
CA ASP A 290 11.15 19.07 -21.40
C ASP A 290 12.10 18.56 -22.50
N LEU A 291 11.92 17.32 -23.00
CA LEU A 291 12.81 16.72 -24.00
C LEU A 291 12.41 17.02 -25.45
N VAL A 292 11.25 17.62 -25.67
CA VAL A 292 10.73 17.88 -27.01
C VAL A 292 10.45 19.36 -27.25
N THR A 293 10.31 19.75 -28.52
CA THR A 293 9.83 21.09 -28.86
C THR A 293 8.31 21.16 -28.77
N ASP A 294 7.75 22.38 -28.74
CA ASP A 294 6.29 22.59 -28.74
C ASP A 294 5.60 21.85 -29.91
N GLU A 295 6.19 21.86 -31.12
CA GLU A 295 5.68 21.14 -32.28
C GLU A 295 5.73 19.61 -32.07
N GLY A 296 6.82 19.10 -31.52
CA GLY A 296 6.96 17.68 -31.17
C GLY A 296 5.94 17.25 -30.11
N LEU A 297 5.70 18.09 -29.12
CA LEU A 297 4.70 17.84 -28.09
C LEU A 297 3.28 17.78 -28.69
N GLU A 298 2.93 18.74 -29.57
CA GLU A 298 1.64 18.74 -30.28
C GLU A 298 1.45 17.50 -31.15
N ASP A 299 2.53 16.95 -31.72
CA ASP A 299 2.47 15.73 -32.51
C ASP A 299 2.11 14.52 -31.64
N VAL A 300 2.80 14.35 -30.52
CA VAL A 300 2.53 13.26 -29.57
C VAL A 300 1.13 13.39 -28.96
N GLU A 301 0.70 14.60 -28.62
CA GLU A 301 -0.67 14.83 -28.15
C GLU A 301 -1.70 14.35 -29.17
N ARG A 302 -1.53 14.69 -30.45
CA ARG A 302 -2.43 14.24 -31.53
C ARG A 302 -2.43 12.71 -31.69
N GLU A 303 -1.27 12.06 -31.52
CA GLU A 303 -1.16 10.59 -31.56
C GLU A 303 -1.91 9.94 -30.39
N VAL A 304 -1.74 10.47 -29.18
CA VAL A 304 -2.44 9.99 -27.97
C VAL A 304 -3.94 10.21 -28.09
N GLU A 305 -4.38 11.39 -28.52
CA GLU A 305 -5.78 11.68 -28.79
C GLU A 305 -6.38 10.74 -29.85
N GLY A 306 -5.64 10.48 -30.92
CA GLY A 306 -6.04 9.51 -31.95
C GLY A 306 -6.22 8.11 -31.38
N LEU A 307 -5.24 7.64 -30.59
CA LEU A 307 -5.31 6.35 -29.91
C LEU A 307 -6.56 6.21 -29.01
N LEU A 308 -6.88 7.25 -28.26
CA LEU A 308 -8.06 7.25 -27.37
C LEU A 308 -9.37 7.24 -28.18
N ARG A 309 -9.46 8.03 -29.27
CA ARG A 309 -10.63 8.03 -30.16
C ARG A 309 -10.82 6.70 -30.86
N ASP A 310 -9.74 6.01 -31.25
CA ASP A 310 -9.80 4.69 -31.88
C ASP A 310 -10.43 3.61 -30.98
N VAL A 311 -10.31 3.77 -29.66
CA VAL A 311 -10.92 2.89 -28.66
C VAL A 311 -12.25 3.44 -28.10
N GLY A 312 -12.82 4.48 -28.73
CA GLY A 312 -14.12 5.04 -28.38
C GLY A 312 -14.11 5.96 -27.16
N LYS A 313 -12.95 6.46 -26.76
CA LYS A 313 -12.82 7.41 -25.65
C LYS A 313 -12.67 8.85 -26.15
N THR A 314 -13.11 9.80 -25.34
CA THR A 314 -13.01 11.23 -25.62
C THR A 314 -11.82 11.82 -24.86
N PRO A 315 -10.74 12.26 -25.53
CA PRO A 315 -9.64 12.93 -24.85
C PRO A 315 -10.06 14.35 -24.39
N LEU A 316 -9.70 14.70 -23.15
CA LEU A 316 -9.94 16.02 -22.57
C LEU A 316 -8.60 16.61 -22.13
N ARG A 317 -8.16 17.68 -22.79
CA ARG A 317 -6.91 18.39 -22.45
C ARG A 317 -7.14 19.28 -21.21
N VAL A 318 -6.47 18.94 -20.11
CA VAL A 318 -6.66 19.65 -18.83
C VAL A 318 -6.12 21.07 -18.88
N ASP A 319 -5.03 21.33 -19.60
CA ASP A 319 -4.47 22.67 -19.85
C ASP A 319 -5.47 23.63 -20.54
N ARG A 320 -6.40 23.09 -21.32
CA ARG A 320 -7.42 23.86 -22.07
C ARG A 320 -8.78 23.92 -21.39
N HIS A 321 -9.17 22.89 -20.69
CA HIS A 321 -10.53 22.72 -20.14
C HIS A 321 -10.59 22.93 -18.61
N GLY A 322 -9.44 22.90 -17.94
CA GLY A 322 -9.30 23.11 -16.52
C GLY A 322 -9.47 21.84 -15.68
N VAL A 323 -9.12 21.96 -14.41
CA VAL A 323 -9.18 20.88 -13.41
C VAL A 323 -10.62 20.44 -13.14
N ASP A 324 -11.58 21.39 -13.09
CA ASP A 324 -13.01 21.07 -12.84
C ASP A 324 -13.54 20.05 -13.85
N ALA A 325 -13.30 20.29 -15.16
CA ALA A 325 -13.74 19.37 -16.20
C ALA A 325 -13.04 18.00 -16.08
N ALA A 326 -11.76 17.96 -15.70
CA ALA A 326 -11.04 16.71 -15.52
C ALA A 326 -11.61 15.87 -14.37
N VAL A 327 -11.98 16.51 -13.26
CA VAL A 327 -12.56 15.84 -12.08
C VAL A 327 -13.99 15.37 -12.35
N ASP A 328 -14.81 16.23 -12.98
CA ASP A 328 -16.24 15.96 -13.17
C ASP A 328 -16.51 14.93 -14.28
N GLU A 329 -15.66 14.86 -15.30
CA GLU A 329 -15.91 14.04 -16.50
C GLU A 329 -15.07 12.76 -16.56
N VAL A 330 -14.06 12.56 -15.69
CA VAL A 330 -13.25 11.34 -15.69
C VAL A 330 -14.10 10.09 -15.44
N GLY A 331 -14.00 9.10 -16.32
CA GLY A 331 -14.74 7.83 -16.17
C GLY A 331 -15.98 7.69 -17.05
N ASP A 332 -16.61 8.76 -17.48
CA ASP A 332 -17.82 8.75 -18.35
C ASP A 332 -17.46 8.65 -19.85
N GLY A 333 -16.43 7.85 -20.16
CA GLY A 333 -15.91 7.75 -21.52
C GLY A 333 -14.90 8.85 -21.87
N VAL A 334 -14.69 9.80 -20.97
CA VAL A 334 -13.72 10.89 -21.09
C VAL A 334 -12.41 10.49 -20.41
N VAL A 335 -11.29 10.86 -21.05
CA VAL A 335 -9.94 10.61 -20.56
C VAL A 335 -9.17 11.92 -20.45
N PRO A 336 -8.96 12.45 -19.23
CA PRO A 336 -8.14 13.63 -19.01
C PRO A 336 -6.69 13.41 -19.45
N LEU A 337 -6.13 14.40 -20.16
CA LEU A 337 -4.77 14.44 -20.68
C LEU A 337 -3.98 15.54 -19.99
N PHE A 338 -2.87 15.18 -19.39
CA PHE A 338 -1.91 16.07 -18.75
C PHE A 338 -0.60 16.08 -19.52
N VAL A 339 0.03 17.23 -19.60
CA VAL A 339 1.41 17.40 -20.04
C VAL A 339 2.26 17.61 -18.80
N THR A 340 3.34 16.85 -18.65
CA THR A 340 4.16 16.88 -17.43
C THR A 340 5.65 16.78 -17.72
N SER A 341 6.44 17.47 -16.89
CA SER A 341 7.88 17.28 -16.76
C SER A 341 8.24 17.14 -15.28
N SER A 342 8.84 16.02 -14.91
CA SER A 342 9.37 15.83 -13.55
C SER A 342 10.64 16.66 -13.31
N VAL A 343 11.35 17.08 -14.36
CA VAL A 343 12.58 17.89 -14.28
C VAL A 343 12.25 19.35 -13.99
N ASP A 344 11.29 19.91 -14.74
CA ASP A 344 10.91 21.33 -14.62
C ASP A 344 9.74 21.55 -13.66
N GLY A 345 9.07 20.48 -13.24
CA GLY A 345 7.88 20.52 -12.41
C GLY A 345 6.60 20.92 -13.15
N GLU A 346 6.66 21.02 -14.50
CA GLU A 346 5.50 21.35 -15.33
C GLU A 346 4.38 20.32 -15.15
N GLY A 347 3.15 20.79 -14.99
CA GLY A 347 1.96 19.95 -14.89
C GLY A 347 1.77 19.19 -13.55
N LEU A 348 2.80 19.10 -12.69
CA LEU A 348 2.71 18.37 -11.42
C LEU A 348 1.67 18.98 -10.48
N GLY A 349 1.66 20.32 -10.35
CA GLY A 349 0.65 21.00 -9.53
C GLY A 349 -0.78 20.83 -10.06
N THR A 350 -0.97 20.66 -11.37
CA THR A 350 -2.28 20.35 -11.96
C THR A 350 -2.72 18.92 -11.61
N LEU A 351 -1.79 17.96 -11.64
CA LEU A 351 -2.06 16.59 -11.18
C LEU A 351 -2.40 16.55 -9.68
N ASP A 352 -1.65 17.26 -8.84
CA ASP A 352 -1.94 17.38 -7.41
C ASP A 352 -3.36 17.88 -7.16
N GLU A 353 -3.74 18.97 -7.85
CA GLU A 353 -5.07 19.57 -7.69
C GLU A 353 -6.19 18.62 -8.17
N VAL A 354 -5.95 17.83 -9.23
CA VAL A 354 -6.91 16.81 -9.67
C VAL A 354 -6.98 15.70 -8.63
N PHE A 355 -5.85 15.12 -8.17
CA PHE A 355 -5.86 14.04 -7.19
C PHE A 355 -6.48 14.46 -5.85
N ARG A 356 -6.24 15.71 -5.42
CA ARG A 356 -6.86 16.26 -4.22
C ARG A 356 -8.38 16.23 -4.31
N ARG A 357 -8.94 16.49 -5.48
CA ARG A 357 -10.39 16.67 -5.70
C ARG A 357 -11.12 15.43 -6.20
N LEU A 358 -10.40 14.46 -6.76
CA LEU A 358 -11.01 13.22 -7.23
C LEU A 358 -11.73 12.51 -6.09
N PRO A 359 -13.01 12.12 -6.27
CA PRO A 359 -13.72 11.32 -5.29
C PRO A 359 -13.18 9.89 -5.28
N LYS A 360 -13.36 9.18 -4.17
CA LYS A 360 -13.23 7.73 -4.16
C LYS A 360 -14.28 7.13 -5.10
N THR A 361 -13.87 6.20 -5.94
CA THR A 361 -14.85 5.44 -6.71
C THR A 361 -15.68 4.58 -5.75
N ALA A 362 -16.98 4.44 -6.02
CA ALA A 362 -17.93 3.87 -5.08
C ALA A 362 -17.40 2.64 -4.36
N GLY A 363 -17.40 2.69 -3.03
CA GLY A 363 -17.09 1.57 -2.17
C GLY A 363 -18.02 0.41 -2.52
N SER A 364 -17.54 -0.82 -2.40
CA SER A 364 -18.46 -1.95 -2.45
C SER A 364 -19.01 -2.18 -1.06
N ASP A 365 -20.30 -1.87 -0.90
CA ASP A 365 -21.05 -2.27 0.29
C ASP A 365 -21.08 -3.80 0.39
N GLY A 366 -21.24 -4.32 1.58
CA GLY A 366 -21.41 -5.76 1.84
C GLY A 366 -20.42 -6.28 2.89
N ASP A 367 -20.46 -7.58 3.10
CA ASP A 367 -19.61 -8.24 4.08
C ASP A 367 -18.13 -8.12 3.70
N PHE A 368 -17.29 -7.99 4.72
CA PHE A 368 -15.85 -7.85 4.56
C PHE A 368 -15.26 -8.91 3.63
N ARG A 369 -14.39 -8.46 2.72
CA ARG A 369 -13.57 -9.33 1.89
C ARG A 369 -12.26 -8.68 1.51
N MET A 370 -11.17 -9.39 1.76
CA MET A 370 -9.83 -8.99 1.33
C MET A 370 -9.16 -10.17 0.61
N TYR A 371 -8.64 -9.94 -0.61
CA TYR A 371 -7.77 -10.91 -1.29
C TYR A 371 -6.31 -10.68 -0.90
N ILE A 372 -5.60 -11.75 -0.58
CA ILE A 372 -4.21 -11.71 -0.15
C ILE A 372 -3.28 -11.61 -1.38
N ASP A 373 -2.48 -10.55 -1.43
CA ASP A 373 -1.45 -10.35 -2.46
C ASP A 373 -0.05 -10.74 -1.98
N ARG A 374 0.29 -10.45 -0.72
CA ARG A 374 1.59 -10.76 -0.11
C ARG A 374 1.44 -11.26 1.31
N THR A 375 2.45 -12.03 1.74
CA THR A 375 2.55 -12.53 3.12
C THR A 375 3.93 -12.20 3.68
N TYR A 376 3.98 -11.97 4.98
CA TYR A 376 5.21 -11.66 5.70
C TYR A 376 5.23 -12.38 7.04
N ALA A 377 6.42 -12.88 7.43
CA ALA A 377 6.70 -13.30 8.79
C ALA A 377 7.33 -12.11 9.53
N VAL A 378 6.61 -11.51 10.47
CA VAL A 378 7.11 -10.36 11.24
C VAL A 378 7.44 -10.81 12.66
N THR A 379 8.70 -10.62 13.06
CA THR A 379 9.19 -11.01 14.40
C THR A 379 8.36 -10.31 15.49
N GLY A 380 7.80 -11.10 16.42
CA GLY A 380 6.95 -10.60 17.51
C GLY A 380 5.48 -10.34 17.13
N VAL A 381 5.16 -10.31 15.85
CA VAL A 381 3.80 -10.12 15.33
C VAL A 381 3.20 -11.43 14.82
N GLY A 382 3.97 -12.21 14.05
CA GLY A 382 3.54 -13.46 13.45
C GLY A 382 3.29 -13.34 11.95
N ALA A 383 2.29 -14.06 11.43
CA ALA A 383 1.88 -14.00 10.04
C ALA A 383 1.15 -12.68 9.74
N VAL A 384 1.58 -11.97 8.71
CA VAL A 384 0.90 -10.77 8.21
C VAL A 384 0.45 -11.02 6.77
N ALA A 385 -0.85 -10.90 6.53
CA ALA A 385 -1.46 -10.95 5.21
C ALA A 385 -1.64 -9.52 4.69
N SER A 386 -1.08 -9.21 3.53
CA SER A 386 -1.26 -7.90 2.89
C SER A 386 -2.09 -8.02 1.63
N GLY A 387 -3.00 -7.06 1.42
CA GLY A 387 -3.87 -7.00 0.26
C GLY A 387 -4.75 -5.77 0.27
N THR A 388 -5.68 -5.72 -0.67
CA THR A 388 -6.68 -4.65 -0.75
C THR A 388 -8.03 -5.18 -0.26
N ILE A 389 -8.69 -4.40 0.60
CA ILE A 389 -10.07 -4.69 1.02
C ILE A 389 -10.98 -4.38 -0.17
N MET A 390 -11.65 -5.41 -0.68
CA MET A 390 -12.50 -5.28 -1.85
C MET A 390 -13.89 -4.76 -1.50
N ARG A 391 -14.41 -5.12 -0.32
CA ARG A 391 -15.70 -4.67 0.20
C ARG A 391 -15.76 -4.79 1.71
N GLY A 392 -16.74 -4.09 2.31
CA GLY A 392 -16.96 -4.08 3.75
C GLY A 392 -15.85 -3.43 4.53
N GLU A 393 -15.81 -3.75 5.81
CA GLU A 393 -14.85 -3.22 6.78
C GLU A 393 -14.35 -4.32 7.72
N VAL A 394 -13.20 -4.11 8.33
CA VAL A 394 -12.59 -5.01 9.31
C VAL A 394 -12.02 -4.21 10.46
N GLU A 395 -12.24 -4.69 11.68
CA GLU A 395 -11.70 -4.13 12.91
C GLU A 395 -10.63 -5.05 13.51
N ALA A 396 -9.72 -4.46 14.28
CA ALA A 396 -8.77 -5.24 15.07
C ALA A 396 -9.52 -6.04 16.14
N GLY A 397 -9.29 -7.36 16.20
CA GLY A 397 -10.01 -8.29 17.07
C GLY A 397 -11.06 -9.13 16.34
N ASP A 398 -11.38 -8.82 15.09
CA ASP A 398 -12.37 -9.59 14.32
C ASP A 398 -11.95 -11.03 14.12
N GLU A 399 -12.92 -11.94 14.27
CA GLU A 399 -12.80 -13.35 13.94
C GLU A 399 -13.13 -13.56 12.45
N LEU A 400 -12.18 -14.09 11.70
CA LEU A 400 -12.23 -14.24 10.26
C LEU A 400 -12.01 -15.68 9.81
N LEU A 401 -12.38 -15.98 8.58
CA LEU A 401 -12.01 -17.19 7.85
C LEU A 401 -10.93 -16.86 6.82
N LEU A 402 -9.83 -17.61 6.86
CA LEU A 402 -8.74 -17.58 5.89
C LEU A 402 -8.81 -18.79 4.96
N GLY A 403 -8.81 -18.58 3.67
CA GLY A 403 -8.78 -19.65 2.66
C GLY A 403 -9.05 -19.14 1.24
N PRO A 404 -9.38 -20.03 0.29
CA PRO A 404 -9.43 -21.47 0.46
C PRO A 404 -8.05 -22.12 0.58
N MET A 405 -7.92 -23.10 1.47
CA MET A 405 -6.77 -23.99 1.51
C MET A 405 -6.73 -24.85 0.22
N PRO A 406 -5.65 -25.58 -0.06
CA PRO A 406 -5.57 -26.43 -1.26
C PRO A 406 -6.71 -27.47 -1.40
N ASP A 407 -7.29 -27.88 -0.29
CA ASP A 407 -8.44 -28.79 -0.23
C ASP A 407 -9.82 -28.10 -0.29
N GLY A 408 -9.81 -26.75 -0.40
CA GLY A 408 -11.03 -25.94 -0.42
C GLY A 408 -11.54 -25.52 0.97
N SER A 409 -10.95 -25.98 2.04
CA SER A 409 -11.35 -25.61 3.42
C SER A 409 -10.94 -24.19 3.78
N PHE A 410 -11.50 -23.69 4.90
CA PHE A 410 -11.13 -22.42 5.51
C PHE A 410 -10.69 -22.63 6.95
N ARG A 411 -9.78 -21.78 7.44
CA ARG A 411 -9.33 -21.77 8.84
C ARG A 411 -9.82 -20.53 9.56
N GLU A 412 -10.24 -20.69 10.81
CA GLU A 412 -10.53 -19.57 11.70
C GLU A 412 -9.23 -18.88 12.10
N VAL A 413 -9.20 -17.55 11.98
CA VAL A 413 -8.11 -16.67 12.36
C VAL A 413 -8.67 -15.42 13.01
N GLU A 414 -7.85 -14.68 13.77
CA GLU A 414 -8.22 -13.41 14.39
C GLU A 414 -7.37 -12.30 13.77
N ALA A 415 -7.97 -11.18 13.38
CA ALA A 415 -7.30 -9.96 12.96
C ALA A 415 -6.67 -9.28 14.18
N ARG A 416 -5.42 -9.59 14.51
CA ARG A 416 -4.76 -9.09 15.72
C ARG A 416 -4.49 -7.59 15.67
N SER A 417 -4.09 -7.09 14.50
CA SER A 417 -3.83 -5.67 14.23
C SER A 417 -3.89 -5.40 12.74
N ILE A 418 -4.18 -4.16 12.38
CA ILE A 418 -4.28 -3.71 11.00
C ILE A 418 -3.29 -2.55 10.81
N GLU A 419 -2.54 -2.56 9.71
CA GLU A 419 -1.60 -1.49 9.35
C GLU A 419 -1.88 -1.01 7.93
N MET A 420 -1.84 0.31 7.72
CA MET A 420 -1.91 0.96 6.43
C MET A 420 -0.68 1.86 6.26
N HIS A 421 0.17 1.58 5.26
CA HIS A 421 1.43 2.31 5.04
C HIS A 421 2.34 2.38 6.30
N TYR A 422 2.42 1.28 7.06
CA TYR A 422 3.15 1.17 8.34
C TYR A 422 2.54 1.96 9.50
N HIS A 423 1.38 2.59 9.30
CA HIS A 423 0.58 3.19 10.34
C HIS A 423 -0.48 2.20 10.81
N ARG A 424 -0.59 2.02 12.11
CA ARG A 424 -1.63 1.18 12.69
C ARG A 424 -2.97 1.89 12.64
N VAL A 425 -4.00 1.13 12.30
CA VAL A 425 -5.39 1.59 12.30
C VAL A 425 -6.25 0.58 13.07
N ASP A 426 -7.29 1.05 13.75
CA ASP A 426 -8.20 0.17 14.48
C ASP A 426 -9.19 -0.50 13.54
N GLU A 427 -9.59 0.21 12.49
CA GLU A 427 -10.48 -0.27 11.44
C GLU A 427 -9.93 0.05 10.04
N ALA A 428 -10.34 -0.74 9.06
CA ALA A 428 -10.05 -0.45 7.67
C ALA A 428 -11.22 -0.87 6.77
N LYS A 429 -11.52 -0.06 5.76
CA LYS A 429 -12.68 -0.19 4.88
C LYS A 429 -12.30 -0.49 3.43
N ALA A 430 -13.29 -0.84 2.63
CA ALA A 430 -13.12 -1.14 1.20
C ALA A 430 -12.29 -0.08 0.47
N GLY A 431 -11.36 -0.54 -0.39
CA GLY A 431 -10.41 0.28 -1.14
C GLY A 431 -9.10 0.57 -0.39
N ARG A 432 -8.94 0.15 0.87
CA ARG A 432 -7.68 0.31 1.61
C ARG A 432 -6.71 -0.83 1.29
N ILE A 433 -5.43 -0.48 1.11
CA ILE A 433 -4.33 -1.44 1.01
C ILE A 433 -3.76 -1.60 2.41
N VAL A 434 -3.93 -2.78 2.99
CA VAL A 434 -3.60 -3.03 4.40
C VAL A 434 -2.72 -4.27 4.57
N GLY A 435 -2.03 -4.32 5.71
CA GLY A 435 -1.43 -5.52 6.28
C GLY A 435 -2.20 -5.91 7.53
N ILE A 436 -2.76 -7.12 7.58
CA ILE A 436 -3.46 -7.66 8.74
C ILE A 436 -2.60 -8.72 9.40
N ALA A 437 -2.21 -8.48 10.65
CA ALA A 437 -1.53 -9.48 11.46
C ALA A 437 -2.54 -10.54 11.92
N LEU A 438 -2.27 -11.79 11.59
CA LEU A 438 -3.17 -12.91 11.85
C LEU A 438 -2.71 -13.73 13.05
N LYS A 439 -3.64 -14.04 13.96
CA LYS A 439 -3.44 -15.01 15.03
C LYS A 439 -4.14 -16.32 14.67
N GLY A 440 -3.52 -17.43 14.99
CA GLY A 440 -4.06 -18.77 14.73
C GLY A 440 -3.50 -19.43 13.46
N VAL A 441 -2.56 -18.79 12.76
CA VAL A 441 -1.94 -19.29 11.55
C VAL A 441 -0.46 -18.90 11.49
N GLU A 442 0.36 -19.73 10.80
CA GLU A 442 1.75 -19.41 10.50
C GLU A 442 1.86 -18.81 9.08
N GLU A 443 2.90 -18.01 8.83
CA GLU A 443 3.11 -17.37 7.51
C GLU A 443 3.14 -18.40 6.37
N ALA A 444 3.74 -19.55 6.59
CA ALA A 444 3.83 -20.62 5.60
C ALA A 444 2.47 -21.22 5.15
N ASP A 445 1.43 -21.00 5.94
CA ASP A 445 0.05 -21.45 5.63
C ASP A 445 -0.76 -20.38 4.89
N VAL A 446 -0.25 -19.16 4.78
CA VAL A 446 -0.93 -18.04 4.13
C VAL A 446 -0.36 -17.87 2.72
N GLU A 447 -1.21 -18.00 1.72
CA GLU A 447 -0.77 -17.92 0.34
C GLU A 447 -1.51 -16.84 -0.43
N ARG A 448 -0.85 -16.30 -1.41
CA ARG A 448 -1.46 -15.39 -2.38
C ARG A 448 -2.65 -16.03 -3.09
N GLY A 449 -3.72 -15.24 -3.30
CA GLY A 449 -4.97 -15.71 -3.89
C GLY A 449 -5.95 -16.31 -2.88
N MET A 450 -5.54 -16.50 -1.62
CA MET A 450 -6.47 -16.72 -0.53
C MET A 450 -7.23 -15.44 -0.21
N VAL A 451 -8.33 -15.58 0.54
CA VAL A 451 -9.16 -14.47 1.00
C VAL A 451 -9.31 -14.50 2.51
N LEU A 452 -9.55 -13.33 3.08
CA LEU A 452 -10.11 -13.16 4.41
C LEU A 452 -11.57 -12.72 4.26
N VAL A 453 -12.47 -13.40 4.98
CA VAL A 453 -13.91 -13.12 5.02
C VAL A 453 -14.41 -13.25 6.47
N PRO A 454 -15.60 -12.70 6.83
CA PRO A 454 -16.14 -12.83 8.18
C PRO A 454 -16.31 -14.31 8.59
N ARG A 455 -16.17 -14.59 9.89
CA ARG A 455 -16.28 -15.95 10.44
C ARG A 455 -17.65 -16.59 10.20
N ASP A 456 -18.70 -15.80 10.23
CA ASP A 456 -20.09 -16.24 10.07
C ASP A 456 -20.51 -16.39 8.60
N SER A 457 -19.62 -16.12 7.64
CA SER A 457 -19.86 -16.35 6.23
C SER A 457 -19.73 -17.84 5.88
N ASP A 458 -20.37 -18.25 4.78
CA ASP A 458 -20.27 -19.61 4.24
C ASP A 458 -19.61 -19.56 2.83
N PRO A 459 -18.29 -19.29 2.78
CA PRO A 459 -17.60 -19.11 1.52
C PRO A 459 -17.48 -20.45 0.77
N THR A 460 -17.99 -20.51 -0.46
CA THR A 460 -17.94 -21.69 -1.31
C THR A 460 -16.92 -21.49 -2.42
N PRO A 461 -15.71 -22.05 -2.31
CA PRO A 461 -14.70 -21.96 -3.35
C PRO A 461 -15.01 -22.91 -4.50
N VAL A 462 -14.72 -22.48 -5.72
CA VAL A 462 -15.00 -23.25 -6.92
C VAL A 462 -13.76 -23.48 -7.77
N ARG A 463 -13.73 -24.59 -8.49
CA ARG A 463 -12.70 -24.86 -9.51
C ARG A 463 -13.14 -24.48 -10.90
N GLU A 464 -14.42 -24.31 -11.13
CA GLU A 464 -15.00 -24.06 -12.44
C GLU A 464 -16.07 -22.98 -12.37
N PHE A 465 -16.12 -22.13 -13.39
CA PHE A 465 -17.12 -21.09 -13.56
C PHE A 465 -17.38 -20.81 -15.03
N GLU A 466 -18.52 -20.20 -15.34
CA GLU A 466 -18.83 -19.71 -16.68
C GLU A 466 -18.46 -18.23 -16.79
N ALA A 467 -17.99 -17.84 -17.96
CA ALA A 467 -17.58 -16.46 -18.21
C ALA A 467 -17.90 -16.03 -19.65
N GLU A 468 -18.22 -14.76 -19.80
CA GLU A 468 -18.20 -14.11 -21.09
C GLU A 468 -16.80 -13.54 -21.31
N VAL A 469 -16.14 -13.89 -22.40
CA VAL A 469 -14.78 -13.47 -22.71
C VAL A 469 -14.70 -12.72 -24.03
N MET A 470 -13.76 -11.77 -24.11
CA MET A 470 -13.37 -11.08 -25.34
C MET A 470 -11.90 -11.39 -25.63
N VAL A 471 -11.62 -11.89 -26.82
CA VAL A 471 -10.26 -12.18 -27.29
C VAL A 471 -9.65 -10.94 -27.88
N LEU A 472 -8.72 -10.29 -27.15
CA LEU A 472 -8.06 -9.06 -27.63
C LEU A 472 -6.99 -9.37 -28.68
N ASN A 473 -6.20 -10.43 -28.48
CA ASN A 473 -5.18 -10.89 -29.40
C ASN A 473 -4.96 -12.39 -29.29
N HIS A 474 -4.82 -13.06 -30.43
CA HIS A 474 -4.40 -14.45 -30.53
C HIS A 474 -3.82 -14.74 -31.93
N PRO A 475 -2.75 -15.51 -32.07
CA PRO A 475 -2.15 -15.78 -33.39
C PRO A 475 -3.08 -16.57 -34.33
N THR A 476 -4.01 -17.36 -33.78
CA THR A 476 -4.95 -18.17 -34.54
C THR A 476 -6.36 -18.11 -33.95
N ARG A 477 -6.65 -18.92 -32.94
CA ARG A 477 -7.95 -19.04 -32.31
C ARG A 477 -7.83 -19.66 -30.91
N ILE A 478 -8.76 -19.37 -30.04
CA ILE A 478 -8.97 -20.09 -28.78
C ILE A 478 -9.95 -21.22 -29.02
N GLY A 479 -9.54 -22.47 -28.79
CA GLY A 479 -10.36 -23.66 -28.91
C GLY A 479 -10.57 -24.35 -27.57
N ALA A 480 -11.33 -25.46 -27.57
CA ALA A 480 -11.47 -26.31 -26.40
C ALA A 480 -10.09 -26.83 -25.93
N GLY A 481 -9.85 -26.82 -24.64
CA GLY A 481 -8.57 -27.21 -24.05
C GLY A 481 -7.47 -26.15 -24.12
N TYR A 482 -7.76 -24.89 -24.51
CA TYR A 482 -6.82 -23.80 -24.41
C TYR A 482 -6.47 -23.51 -22.94
N GLU A 483 -5.18 -23.37 -22.64
CA GLU A 483 -4.66 -23.30 -21.27
C GLU A 483 -3.93 -21.97 -20.96
N PRO A 484 -4.62 -20.84 -20.83
CA PRO A 484 -4.00 -19.59 -20.43
C PRO A 484 -3.78 -19.52 -18.92
N VAL A 485 -2.98 -18.52 -18.49
CA VAL A 485 -3.00 -18.06 -17.11
C VAL A 485 -4.13 -17.04 -16.95
N VAL A 486 -5.02 -17.31 -16.00
CA VAL A 486 -6.10 -16.41 -15.58
C VAL A 486 -5.59 -15.55 -14.41
N HIS A 487 -5.81 -14.26 -14.50
CA HIS A 487 -5.58 -13.27 -13.45
C HIS A 487 -6.94 -12.73 -13.01
N LEU A 488 -7.39 -13.14 -11.83
CA LEU A 488 -8.65 -12.73 -11.20
C LEU A 488 -8.30 -12.24 -9.78
N GLU A 489 -8.52 -10.98 -9.51
CA GLU A 489 -8.02 -10.35 -8.28
C GLU A 489 -6.52 -10.69 -8.08
N THR A 490 -6.15 -11.19 -6.91
CA THR A 490 -4.77 -11.62 -6.65
C THR A 490 -4.45 -13.03 -7.14
N VAL A 491 -5.43 -13.78 -7.60
CA VAL A 491 -5.26 -15.12 -8.18
C VAL A 491 -4.49 -15.03 -9.50
N SER A 492 -3.54 -15.90 -9.70
CA SER A 492 -2.80 -16.06 -10.96
C SER A 492 -2.52 -17.52 -11.19
N GLU A 493 -3.41 -18.20 -11.93
CA GLU A 493 -3.34 -19.64 -12.13
C GLU A 493 -3.69 -20.06 -13.56
N ALA A 494 -3.09 -21.15 -14.01
CA ALA A 494 -3.43 -21.78 -15.27
C ALA A 494 -4.87 -22.34 -15.21
N ALA A 495 -5.65 -22.06 -16.24
CA ALA A 495 -7.01 -22.58 -16.37
C ALA A 495 -7.25 -23.17 -17.76
N VAL A 496 -8.19 -24.09 -17.85
CA VAL A 496 -8.63 -24.70 -19.10
C VAL A 496 -9.89 -24.00 -19.58
N PHE A 497 -9.87 -23.54 -20.83
CA PHE A 497 -11.00 -22.88 -21.47
C PHE A 497 -11.75 -23.86 -22.39
N GLU A 498 -13.07 -23.82 -22.31
CA GLU A 498 -13.97 -24.59 -23.16
C GLU A 498 -15.04 -23.66 -23.76
N PRO A 499 -14.76 -22.98 -24.92
CA PRO A 499 -15.71 -22.09 -25.55
C PRO A 499 -16.98 -22.83 -26.02
N GLU A 500 -18.17 -22.28 -25.71
CA GLU A 500 -19.47 -22.91 -26.08
C GLU A 500 -19.63 -23.12 -27.58
N GLY A 501 -19.15 -22.21 -28.41
CA GLY A 501 -19.14 -22.34 -29.88
C GLY A 501 -18.00 -23.18 -30.44
N GLY A 502 -17.21 -23.85 -29.57
CA GLY A 502 -16.04 -24.65 -29.93
C GLY A 502 -14.77 -23.83 -30.23
N GLN A 503 -14.88 -22.56 -30.58
CA GLN A 503 -13.74 -21.67 -30.82
C GLN A 503 -14.13 -20.19 -30.75
N LEU A 504 -13.14 -19.34 -30.44
CA LEU A 504 -13.20 -17.88 -30.48
C LEU A 504 -12.00 -17.35 -31.29
N LEU A 505 -12.24 -16.39 -32.19
CA LEU A 505 -11.21 -15.71 -32.97
C LEU A 505 -10.79 -14.38 -32.29
N PRO A 506 -9.65 -13.79 -32.65
CA PRO A 506 -9.32 -12.44 -32.24
C PRO A 506 -10.43 -11.43 -32.59
N GLY A 507 -10.85 -10.65 -31.59
CA GLY A 507 -11.97 -9.72 -31.69
C GLY A 507 -13.33 -10.32 -31.34
N ASP A 508 -13.45 -11.66 -31.23
CA ASP A 508 -14.71 -12.29 -30.84
C ASP A 508 -14.99 -12.10 -29.35
N LYS A 509 -16.30 -11.99 -29.07
CA LYS A 509 -16.89 -12.07 -27.73
C LYS A 509 -17.76 -13.32 -27.64
N GLY A 510 -17.61 -14.10 -26.57
CA GLY A 510 -18.39 -15.33 -26.43
C GLY A 510 -18.27 -15.95 -25.04
N HIS A 511 -19.16 -16.94 -24.78
CA HIS A 511 -19.19 -17.66 -23.52
C HIS A 511 -18.20 -18.82 -23.51
N THR A 512 -17.56 -19.01 -22.38
CA THR A 512 -16.65 -20.14 -22.15
C THR A 512 -16.77 -20.63 -20.71
N ARG A 513 -16.56 -21.91 -20.55
CA ARG A 513 -16.34 -22.52 -19.25
C ARG A 513 -14.86 -22.44 -18.94
N VAL A 514 -14.52 -22.00 -17.73
CA VAL A 514 -13.16 -21.78 -17.24
C VAL A 514 -12.93 -22.67 -16.03
N ARG A 515 -11.91 -23.54 -16.06
CA ARG A 515 -11.60 -24.45 -14.98
C ARG A 515 -10.14 -24.29 -14.53
N PHE A 516 -9.93 -23.91 -13.28
CA PHE A 516 -8.61 -23.85 -12.65
C PHE A 516 -7.95 -25.23 -12.59
N LYS A 517 -6.66 -25.30 -12.85
CA LYS A 517 -5.94 -26.59 -12.93
C LYS A 517 -5.61 -27.20 -11.58
N PHE A 518 -5.24 -26.38 -10.60
CA PHE A 518 -4.60 -26.89 -9.39
C PHE A 518 -5.51 -26.88 -8.17
N ARG A 519 -6.15 -25.75 -7.85
CA ARG A 519 -6.96 -25.62 -6.62
C ARG A 519 -8.24 -24.80 -6.84
N PRO A 520 -9.22 -24.89 -5.94
CA PRO A 520 -10.37 -23.99 -5.98
C PRO A 520 -10.02 -22.59 -5.48
N TYR A 521 -10.80 -21.60 -5.91
CA TYR A 521 -10.72 -20.21 -5.45
C TYR A 521 -12.11 -19.68 -5.16
N LEU A 522 -12.17 -18.62 -4.34
CA LEU A 522 -13.42 -17.91 -4.14
C LEU A 522 -13.65 -16.98 -5.34
N VAL A 523 -14.67 -17.29 -6.14
CA VAL A 523 -15.04 -16.56 -7.35
C VAL A 523 -16.49 -16.13 -7.23
N GLU A 524 -16.82 -14.94 -7.71
CA GLU A 524 -18.18 -14.38 -7.70
C GLU A 524 -18.61 -13.94 -9.09
N GLU A 525 -19.91 -13.97 -9.34
CA GLU A 525 -20.51 -13.42 -10.54
C GLU A 525 -20.23 -11.91 -10.64
N GLY A 526 -19.95 -11.44 -11.85
CA GLY A 526 -19.58 -10.07 -12.14
C GLY A 526 -18.07 -9.76 -11.97
N GLN A 527 -17.29 -10.64 -11.36
CA GLN A 527 -15.84 -10.42 -11.27
C GLN A 527 -15.20 -10.43 -12.66
N ARG A 528 -14.24 -9.55 -12.84
CA ARG A 528 -13.48 -9.41 -14.08
C ARG A 528 -12.14 -10.09 -13.96
N PHE A 529 -11.66 -10.63 -15.06
CA PHE A 529 -10.36 -11.25 -15.13
C PHE A 529 -9.68 -10.97 -16.47
N VAL A 530 -8.36 -11.05 -16.45
CA VAL A 530 -7.55 -11.04 -17.66
C VAL A 530 -6.96 -12.44 -17.83
N PHE A 531 -6.93 -12.94 -19.06
CA PHE A 531 -6.24 -14.19 -19.37
C PHE A 531 -5.16 -13.97 -20.42
N ARG A 532 -4.07 -14.74 -20.29
CA ARG A 532 -2.94 -14.64 -21.22
C ARG A 532 -2.18 -15.95 -21.38
N GLU A 533 -1.65 -16.15 -22.58
CA GLU A 533 -0.66 -17.17 -22.91
C GLU A 533 0.26 -16.66 -24.02
N GLY A 534 1.55 -16.46 -23.71
CA GLY A 534 2.49 -15.86 -24.67
C GLY A 534 1.99 -14.49 -25.17
N GLN A 535 1.71 -14.38 -26.49
CA GLN A 535 1.17 -13.17 -27.11
C GLN A 535 -0.37 -13.11 -27.08
N SER A 536 -1.03 -14.21 -26.75
CA SER A 536 -2.48 -14.28 -26.66
C SER A 536 -2.97 -13.60 -25.39
N LYS A 537 -4.00 -12.78 -25.51
CA LYS A 537 -4.59 -12.01 -24.41
C LYS A 537 -6.08 -11.85 -24.62
N GLY A 538 -6.79 -11.79 -23.53
CA GLY A 538 -8.19 -11.43 -23.53
C GLY A 538 -8.64 -11.05 -22.12
N VAL A 539 -9.87 -10.61 -22.05
CA VAL A 539 -10.55 -10.22 -20.82
C VAL A 539 -11.82 -11.02 -20.68
N GLY A 540 -12.29 -11.21 -19.47
CA GLY A 540 -13.53 -11.91 -19.21
C GLY A 540 -14.24 -11.36 -17.99
N THR A 541 -15.54 -11.62 -17.94
CA THR A 541 -16.39 -11.37 -16.79
C THR A 541 -17.07 -12.69 -16.39
N VAL A 542 -17.01 -13.03 -15.13
CA VAL A 542 -17.69 -14.21 -14.58
C VAL A 542 -19.20 -14.02 -14.69
N THR A 543 -19.86 -14.92 -15.39
CA THR A 543 -21.30 -14.82 -15.61
C THR A 543 -22.11 -15.77 -14.73
N ARG A 544 -21.47 -16.87 -14.28
CA ARG A 544 -22.11 -17.85 -13.41
C ARG A 544 -21.07 -18.65 -12.63
N VAL A 545 -21.37 -18.88 -11.36
CA VAL A 545 -20.61 -19.75 -10.47
C VAL A 545 -21.50 -20.89 -10.00
N ASP A 546 -21.18 -22.13 -10.41
CA ASP A 546 -21.90 -23.30 -9.93
C ASP A 546 -21.32 -23.77 -8.59
N THR A 547 -22.07 -23.55 -7.52
CA THR A 547 -21.68 -23.94 -6.13
C THR A 547 -22.05 -25.39 -5.79
N THR A 548 -22.48 -26.17 -6.79
CA THR A 548 -22.86 -27.57 -6.58
C THR A 548 -21.80 -28.52 -7.14
N ASP A 549 -20.81 -28.85 -6.28
CA ASP A 549 -20.17 -30.19 -6.26
C ASP A 549 -19.43 -30.42 -4.94
#